data_75b4206f81f69e980df545301a7950cb
#
_entry.id   75b4206f81f69e980df545301a7950cb
#
_cell.length_a   1.000
_cell.length_b   1.000
_cell.length_c   1.000
_cell.angle_alpha   90.00
_cell.angle_beta   90.00
_cell.angle_gamma   90.00
#
_symmetry.space_group_name_H-M   'P 1'
#
loop_
_entity.id
_entity.type
_entity.pdbx_description
1 polymer ?
#
loop_
_entity_poly.entity_id
_entity_poly.type
_entity_poly.pdbx_seq_one_letter_code
_entity_poly.pdbx_strand_id
1 'polypeptide(L)'
;VPEAVPEPHVGLPEGRPVQVTPDHYDFERYDDAERWMSYWHQIRVVLKVRPKRVLEIGPGSGVFRNYLRSAGVEVHTLDIDPSRDVDYVADITKLDETLPRGLTFDAICAFQVLEHLPYADFETCLANIAKRAAPHVFISLPYRGLRIRWSFWWSDWHFSLGHKFMLPWKDKPIPEHHWELGKGMGARKITRVLARHFDVLERGFIKENPYHYMWCLKVPAGA
;
A
#
# COMPACT_ATOMS: atom_id res chain seq x y z
N VAL A 1 -14.86 23.85 20.65
CA VAL A 1 -15.32 22.47 20.81
C VAL A 1 -15.09 21.80 19.47
N PRO A 2 -14.25 20.76 19.33
CA PRO A 2 -14.10 20.06 18.08
C PRO A 2 -15.40 19.34 17.75
N GLU A 3 -15.86 19.48 16.52
CA GLU A 3 -17.04 18.81 15.99
C GLU A 3 -16.84 17.30 16.08
N ALA A 4 -17.81 16.61 16.66
CA ALA A 4 -17.76 15.15 16.83
C ALA A 4 -17.69 14.48 15.46
N VAL A 5 -16.67 13.65 15.27
CA VAL A 5 -16.57 12.75 14.12
C VAL A 5 -17.82 11.86 14.16
N PRO A 6 -18.63 11.80 13.08
CA PRO A 6 -19.81 10.94 13.04
C PRO A 6 -19.40 9.49 13.22
N GLU A 7 -20.09 8.75 14.08
CA GLU A 7 -19.87 7.33 14.30
C GLU A 7 -20.04 6.55 12.98
N PRO A 8 -19.08 5.74 12.58
CA PRO A 8 -19.15 4.94 11.37
C PRO A 8 -20.03 3.71 11.61
N HIS A 9 -21.33 3.83 11.36
CA HIS A 9 -22.21 2.68 11.22
C HIS A 9 -22.30 2.26 9.74
N VAL A 10 -21.28 1.59 9.25
CA VAL A 10 -21.38 0.85 7.99
C VAL A 10 -21.35 -0.62 8.33
N GLY A 11 -22.43 -1.34 8.03
CA GLY A 11 -22.53 -2.79 8.22
C GLY A 11 -21.38 -3.51 7.52
N LEU A 12 -21.01 -4.68 8.06
CA LEU A 12 -19.98 -5.55 7.49
C LEU A 12 -20.20 -5.71 5.97
N PRO A 13 -19.15 -5.56 5.14
CA PRO A 13 -19.27 -5.80 3.72
C PRO A 13 -19.63 -7.27 3.51
N GLU A 14 -20.84 -7.51 2.98
CA GLU A 14 -21.26 -8.87 2.63
C GLU A 14 -20.32 -9.43 1.56
N GLY A 15 -19.65 -10.54 1.85
CA GLY A 15 -19.10 -11.44 0.86
C GLY A 15 -17.60 -11.64 0.76
N ARG A 16 -16.73 -10.86 1.40
CA ARG A 16 -15.28 -11.12 1.38
C ARG A 16 -14.77 -11.53 2.75
N PRO A 17 -14.05 -12.67 2.85
CA PRO A 17 -13.46 -13.07 4.12
C PRO A 17 -12.30 -12.14 4.49
N VAL A 18 -12.14 -11.89 5.79
CA VAL A 18 -10.92 -11.35 6.35
C VAL A 18 -9.79 -12.36 6.11
N GLN A 19 -8.73 -11.95 5.43
CA GLN A 19 -7.70 -12.86 4.95
C GLN A 19 -6.57 -13.06 5.96
N VAL A 20 -6.39 -12.10 6.87
CA VAL A 20 -5.27 -12.07 7.80
C VAL A 20 -5.77 -11.93 9.22
N THR A 21 -5.40 -12.87 10.09
CA THR A 21 -5.79 -12.83 11.51
C THR A 21 -5.03 -11.72 12.26
N PRO A 22 -5.55 -11.21 13.39
CA PRO A 22 -4.86 -10.21 14.21
C PRO A 22 -3.44 -10.61 14.59
N ASP A 23 -3.19 -11.89 14.87
CA ASP A 23 -1.88 -12.44 15.26
C ASP A 23 -0.83 -12.38 14.14
N HIS A 24 -1.25 -12.11 12.89
CA HIS A 24 -0.34 -11.96 11.76
C HIS A 24 0.62 -10.78 11.95
N TYR A 25 0.16 -9.72 12.61
CA TYR A 25 0.94 -8.49 12.81
C TYR A 25 1.72 -8.48 14.14
N ASP A 26 2.06 -9.67 14.64
CA ASP A 26 2.97 -9.80 15.76
C ASP A 26 4.37 -9.27 15.37
N PHE A 27 4.95 -8.44 16.25
CA PHE A 27 6.22 -7.75 15.98
C PHE A 27 7.36 -8.73 15.60
N GLU A 28 7.47 -9.83 16.32
CA GLU A 28 8.53 -10.83 16.11
C GLU A 28 8.44 -11.53 14.74
N ARG A 29 7.21 -11.65 14.21
CA ARG A 29 6.93 -12.38 12.98
C ARG A 29 6.80 -11.48 11.76
N TYR A 30 6.28 -10.28 11.96
CA TYR A 30 5.86 -9.41 10.85
C TYR A 30 6.79 -8.22 10.64
N ASP A 31 7.27 -7.58 11.70
CA ASP A 31 7.98 -6.30 11.65
C ASP A 31 9.51 -6.49 11.69
N ASP A 32 10.07 -7.21 10.72
CA ASP A 32 11.52 -7.31 10.56
C ASP A 32 12.18 -5.99 10.09
N ALA A 33 13.51 -5.94 10.14
CA ALA A 33 14.28 -4.76 9.75
C ALA A 33 14.03 -4.33 8.30
N GLU A 34 13.80 -5.27 7.37
CA GLU A 34 13.53 -4.97 5.97
C GLU A 34 12.15 -4.32 5.81
N ARG A 35 11.17 -4.75 6.60
CA ARG A 35 9.83 -4.15 6.64
C ARG A 35 9.87 -2.75 7.24
N TRP A 36 10.65 -2.53 8.28
CA TRP A 36 10.87 -1.19 8.84
C TRP A 36 11.46 -0.23 7.81
N MET A 37 12.39 -0.70 6.98
CA MET A 37 12.90 0.10 5.87
C MET A 37 11.82 0.39 4.83
N SER A 38 10.86 -0.51 4.63
CA SER A 38 9.70 -0.23 3.77
C SER A 38 8.83 0.89 4.34
N TYR A 39 8.51 0.86 5.63
CA TYR A 39 7.78 1.95 6.29
C TYR A 39 8.52 3.28 6.15
N TRP A 40 9.83 3.29 6.38
CA TRP A 40 10.64 4.49 6.21
C TRP A 40 10.54 5.06 4.80
N HIS A 41 10.64 4.23 3.76
CA HIS A 41 10.49 4.66 2.37
C HIS A 41 9.07 5.17 2.06
N GLN A 42 8.05 4.48 2.53
CA GLN A 42 6.64 4.86 2.39
C GLN A 42 6.38 6.24 3.02
N ILE A 43 6.77 6.42 4.27
CA ILE A 43 6.67 7.69 5.00
C ILE A 43 7.41 8.80 4.25
N ARG A 44 8.65 8.55 3.84
CA ARG A 44 9.48 9.53 3.15
C ARG A 44 8.84 10.03 1.85
N VAL A 45 8.34 9.13 1.00
CA VAL A 45 7.75 9.55 -0.30
C VAL A 45 6.43 10.27 -0.11
N VAL A 46 5.63 9.88 0.88
CA VAL A 46 4.36 10.54 1.18
C VAL A 46 4.60 11.93 1.79
N LEU A 47 5.47 12.06 2.77
CA LEU A 47 5.79 13.37 3.37
C LEU A 47 6.46 14.34 2.39
N LYS A 48 7.16 13.84 1.35
CA LYS A 48 7.76 14.67 0.30
C LYS A 48 6.73 15.53 -0.46
N VAL A 49 5.50 15.05 -0.59
CA VAL A 49 4.42 15.80 -1.25
C VAL A 49 3.63 16.71 -0.30
N ARG A 50 4.00 16.74 1.01
CA ARG A 50 3.42 17.59 2.05
C ARG A 50 1.90 17.52 2.13
N PRO A 51 1.31 16.31 2.24
CA PRO A 51 -0.13 16.15 2.31
C PRO A 51 -0.65 16.70 3.65
N LYS A 52 -1.85 17.27 3.64
CA LYS A 52 -2.58 17.62 4.87
C LYS A 52 -3.46 16.47 5.33
N ARG A 53 -4.09 15.78 4.36
CA ARG A 53 -5.01 14.66 4.60
C ARG A 53 -4.63 13.46 3.76
N VAL A 54 -4.48 12.30 4.40
CA VAL A 54 -4.10 11.02 3.78
C VAL A 54 -5.15 9.96 4.07
N LEU A 55 -5.49 9.14 3.09
CA LEU A 55 -6.19 7.87 3.31
C LEU A 55 -5.18 6.73 3.21
N GLU A 56 -5.06 5.94 4.27
CA GLU A 56 -4.33 4.67 4.26
C GLU A 56 -5.32 3.52 4.14
N ILE A 57 -5.20 2.73 3.09
CA ILE A 57 -5.97 1.52 2.85
C ILE A 57 -5.13 0.34 3.31
N GLY A 58 -5.67 -0.50 4.19
CA GLY A 58 -4.97 -1.64 4.77
C GLY A 58 -3.83 -1.22 5.71
N PRO A 59 -4.10 -0.57 6.87
CA PRO A 59 -3.06 0.00 7.73
C PRO A 59 -2.18 -1.03 8.43
N GLY A 60 -2.50 -2.30 8.38
CA GLY A 60 -1.71 -3.37 8.97
C GLY A 60 -1.38 -3.15 10.44
N SER A 61 -0.08 -3.11 10.80
CA SER A 61 0.39 -2.84 12.17
C SER A 61 0.20 -1.37 12.61
N GLY A 62 -0.18 -0.48 11.70
CA GLY A 62 -0.44 0.93 11.98
C GLY A 62 0.82 1.81 12.10
N VAL A 63 2.01 1.29 11.85
CA VAL A 63 3.28 2.05 11.95
C VAL A 63 3.24 3.30 11.07
N PHE A 64 2.80 3.15 9.81
CA PHE A 64 2.76 4.27 8.86
C PHE A 64 1.78 5.36 9.32
N ARG A 65 0.51 5.01 9.64
CA ARG A 65 -0.49 5.98 10.10
C ARG A 65 -0.04 6.71 11.37
N ASN A 66 0.52 5.97 12.34
CA ASN A 66 0.92 6.55 13.61
C ASN A 66 2.06 7.55 13.44
N TYR A 67 3.03 7.24 12.57
CA TYR A 67 4.10 8.19 12.27
C TYR A 67 3.57 9.44 11.56
N LEU A 68 2.71 9.31 10.55
CA LEU A 68 2.14 10.47 9.84
C LEU A 68 1.31 11.34 10.78
N ARG A 69 0.49 10.73 11.65
CA ARG A 69 -0.27 11.48 12.69
C ARG A 69 0.67 12.24 13.62
N SER A 70 1.78 11.62 14.05
CA SER A 70 2.79 12.31 14.87
C SER A 70 3.50 13.45 14.13
N ALA A 71 3.57 13.38 12.80
CA ALA A 71 4.11 14.45 11.95
C ALA A 71 3.08 15.53 11.60
N GLY A 72 1.88 15.50 12.21
CA GLY A 72 0.84 16.51 12.04
C GLY A 72 -0.03 16.35 10.78
N VAL A 73 -0.03 15.15 10.17
CA VAL A 73 -0.88 14.82 9.03
C VAL A 73 -2.20 14.23 9.54
N GLU A 74 -3.33 14.68 9.01
CA GLU A 74 -4.63 14.06 9.22
C GLU A 74 -4.67 12.73 8.43
N VAL A 75 -4.73 11.60 9.15
CA VAL A 75 -4.73 10.27 8.52
C VAL A 75 -6.04 9.56 8.82
N HIS A 76 -6.76 9.25 7.77
CA HIS A 76 -7.90 8.34 7.77
C HIS A 76 -7.44 6.96 7.34
N THR A 77 -8.09 5.94 7.90
CA THR A 77 -7.76 4.54 7.66
C THR A 77 -8.97 3.76 7.18
N LEU A 78 -8.75 2.81 6.27
CA LEU A 78 -9.78 1.93 5.75
C LEU A 78 -9.26 0.51 5.70
N ASP A 79 -10.04 -0.43 6.21
CA ASP A 79 -9.77 -1.87 6.12
C ASP A 79 -11.09 -2.64 5.96
N ILE A 80 -11.01 -3.84 5.41
CA ILE A 80 -12.15 -4.75 5.34
C ILE A 80 -12.40 -5.47 6.67
N ASP A 81 -11.37 -5.57 7.53
CA ASP A 81 -11.42 -6.25 8.80
C ASP A 81 -11.98 -5.33 9.91
N PRO A 82 -13.19 -5.61 10.42
CA PRO A 82 -13.80 -4.81 11.49
C PRO A 82 -13.09 -4.92 12.84
N SER A 83 -12.21 -5.91 13.02
CA SER A 83 -11.40 -6.05 14.22
C SER A 83 -10.23 -5.07 14.29
N ARG A 84 -9.95 -4.38 13.17
CA ARG A 84 -8.92 -3.35 13.09
C ARG A 84 -9.44 -2.03 13.65
N ASP A 85 -8.57 -1.33 14.34
CA ASP A 85 -8.82 0.06 14.76
C ASP A 85 -8.66 0.98 13.53
N VAL A 86 -9.75 1.12 12.75
CA VAL A 86 -9.79 1.92 11.53
C VAL A 86 -10.98 2.87 11.51
N ASP A 87 -10.86 3.97 10.77
CA ASP A 87 -11.93 4.96 10.65
C ASP A 87 -13.08 4.47 9.78
N TYR A 88 -12.79 3.61 8.79
CA TYR A 88 -13.80 3.05 7.88
C TYR A 88 -13.60 1.55 7.70
N VAL A 89 -14.63 0.76 8.01
CA VAL A 89 -14.69 -0.67 7.68
C VAL A 89 -15.35 -0.83 6.32
N ALA A 90 -14.55 -1.20 5.29
CA ALA A 90 -15.07 -1.22 3.92
C ALA A 90 -14.25 -2.07 2.96
N ASP A 91 -14.91 -2.56 1.91
CA ASP A 91 -14.25 -3.13 0.73
C ASP A 91 -13.80 -2.00 -0.20
N ILE A 92 -12.51 -1.98 -0.58
CA ILE A 92 -11.95 -0.98 -1.50
C ILE A 92 -12.64 -0.96 -2.87
N THR A 93 -13.26 -2.07 -3.29
CA THR A 93 -14.05 -2.10 -4.53
C THR A 93 -15.32 -1.25 -4.45
N LYS A 94 -15.75 -0.90 -3.22
CA LYS A 94 -16.91 -0.05 -2.92
C LYS A 94 -16.53 1.28 -2.26
N LEU A 95 -15.31 1.75 -2.48
CA LEU A 95 -14.74 2.94 -1.83
C LEU A 95 -15.64 4.18 -1.97
N ASP A 96 -16.26 4.36 -3.15
CA ASP A 96 -17.16 5.48 -3.44
C ASP A 96 -18.47 5.44 -2.66
N GLU A 97 -18.93 4.25 -2.31
CA GLU A 97 -20.19 4.04 -1.57
C GLU A 97 -19.98 4.22 -0.06
N THR A 98 -18.76 3.97 0.40
CA THR A 98 -18.42 3.94 1.83
C THR A 98 -17.95 5.29 2.37
N LEU A 99 -17.11 5.98 1.62
CA LEU A 99 -16.56 7.25 2.08
C LEU A 99 -17.60 8.37 1.96
N PRO A 100 -17.65 9.31 2.93
CA PRO A 100 -18.55 10.46 2.89
C PRO A 100 -18.43 11.21 1.56
N ARG A 101 -19.57 11.71 1.07
CA ARG A 101 -19.59 12.52 -0.17
C ARG A 101 -18.77 13.79 0.02
N GLY A 102 -17.95 14.09 -0.97
CA GLY A 102 -17.08 15.29 -0.94
C GLY A 102 -15.82 15.16 -0.09
N LEU A 103 -15.61 14.05 0.62
CA LEU A 103 -14.35 13.79 1.30
C LEU A 103 -13.28 13.43 0.28
N THR A 104 -12.24 14.25 0.19
CA THR A 104 -11.08 14.07 -0.68
C THR A 104 -9.80 14.02 0.13
N PHE A 105 -8.75 13.43 -0.45
CA PHE A 105 -7.46 13.24 0.20
C PHE A 105 -6.34 13.78 -0.68
N ASP A 106 -5.36 14.46 -0.09
CA ASP A 106 -4.16 14.92 -0.80
C ASP A 106 -3.29 13.74 -1.28
N ALA A 107 -3.40 12.61 -0.55
CA ALA A 107 -2.77 11.36 -0.93
C ALA A 107 -3.60 10.15 -0.50
N ILE A 108 -3.64 9.12 -1.34
CA ILE A 108 -4.17 7.79 -1.00
C ILE A 108 -3.05 6.78 -1.09
N CYS A 109 -2.90 5.97 -0.05
CA CYS A 109 -1.86 4.97 0.09
C CYS A 109 -2.47 3.56 0.18
N ALA A 110 -1.99 2.62 -0.64
CA ALA A 110 -2.33 1.21 -0.58
C ALA A 110 -1.04 0.39 -0.67
N PHE A 111 -0.48 0.05 0.50
CA PHE A 111 0.80 -0.64 0.60
C PHE A 111 0.61 -2.11 0.94
N GLN A 112 0.89 -3.02 -0.01
CA GLN A 112 0.71 -4.47 0.15
C GLN A 112 -0.76 -4.83 0.46
N VAL A 113 -1.69 -4.33 -0.35
CA VAL A 113 -3.13 -4.50 -0.17
C VAL A 113 -3.78 -5.13 -1.41
N LEU A 114 -3.47 -4.61 -2.60
CA LEU A 114 -4.23 -4.93 -3.81
C LEU A 114 -4.03 -6.38 -4.28
N GLU A 115 -2.96 -7.02 -3.88
CA GLU A 115 -2.69 -8.45 -4.10
C GLU A 115 -3.63 -9.40 -3.34
N HIS A 116 -4.26 -8.88 -2.26
CA HIS A 116 -5.25 -9.61 -1.48
C HIS A 116 -6.63 -9.67 -2.14
N LEU A 117 -6.79 -9.02 -3.27
CA LEU A 117 -8.02 -9.02 -4.07
C LEU A 117 -7.82 -9.86 -5.35
N PRO A 118 -8.87 -10.47 -5.90
CA PRO A 118 -8.79 -11.06 -7.23
C PRO A 118 -8.27 -10.04 -8.25
N TYR A 119 -7.39 -10.45 -9.15
CA TYR A 119 -6.83 -9.55 -10.16
C TYR A 119 -7.92 -8.91 -11.05
N ALA A 120 -9.07 -9.57 -11.21
CA ALA A 120 -10.22 -9.03 -11.94
C ALA A 120 -10.74 -7.72 -11.33
N ASP A 121 -10.60 -7.52 -10.02
CA ASP A 121 -11.07 -6.34 -9.30
C ASP A 121 -10.05 -5.21 -9.27
N PHE A 122 -8.80 -5.49 -9.67
CA PHE A 122 -7.70 -4.55 -9.56
C PHE A 122 -7.98 -3.20 -10.24
N GLU A 123 -8.50 -3.25 -11.47
CA GLU A 123 -8.78 -2.03 -12.24
C GLU A 123 -9.96 -1.23 -11.66
N THR A 124 -10.97 -1.91 -11.10
CA THR A 124 -12.06 -1.28 -10.35
C THR A 124 -11.55 -0.53 -9.12
N CYS A 125 -10.64 -1.16 -8.35
CA CYS A 125 -10.00 -0.49 -7.22
C CYS A 125 -9.25 0.77 -7.63
N LEU A 126 -8.49 0.70 -8.74
CA LEU A 126 -7.76 1.87 -9.25
C LEU A 126 -8.68 3.00 -9.66
N ALA A 127 -9.79 2.69 -10.34
CA ALA A 127 -10.79 3.69 -10.72
C ALA A 127 -11.42 4.36 -9.50
N ASN A 128 -11.73 3.58 -8.46
CA ASN A 128 -12.29 4.11 -7.21
C ASN A 128 -11.29 5.00 -6.47
N ILE A 129 -10.01 4.59 -6.40
CA ILE A 129 -8.95 5.41 -5.83
C ILE A 129 -8.79 6.72 -6.61
N ALA A 130 -8.79 6.67 -7.95
CA ALA A 130 -8.62 7.84 -8.80
C ALA A 130 -9.69 8.91 -8.56
N LYS A 131 -10.94 8.49 -8.31
CA LYS A 131 -12.07 9.41 -8.03
C LYS A 131 -11.93 10.14 -6.68
N ARG A 132 -11.22 9.58 -5.72
CA ARG A 132 -11.09 10.09 -4.34
C ARG A 132 -9.76 10.73 -4.05
N ALA A 133 -8.74 10.48 -4.86
CA ALA A 133 -7.42 11.04 -4.69
C ALA A 133 -7.31 12.42 -5.35
N ALA A 134 -6.69 13.35 -4.64
CA ALA A 134 -6.29 14.63 -5.21
C ALA A 134 -4.98 15.11 -4.52
N PRO A 135 -3.87 15.15 -5.17
CA PRO A 135 -3.54 14.60 -6.49
C PRO A 135 -2.69 13.32 -6.46
N HIS A 136 -2.27 12.79 -5.28
CA HIS A 136 -1.22 11.76 -5.20
C HIS A 136 -1.76 10.38 -4.80
N VAL A 137 -1.19 9.34 -5.41
CA VAL A 137 -1.48 7.93 -5.05
C VAL A 137 -0.18 7.17 -4.91
N PHE A 138 -0.05 6.39 -3.85
CA PHE A 138 1.10 5.55 -3.57
C PHE A 138 0.66 4.10 -3.42
N ILE A 139 1.23 3.23 -4.25
CA ILE A 139 0.88 1.80 -4.26
C ILE A 139 2.17 1.01 -4.14
N SER A 140 2.18 -0.02 -3.30
CA SER A 140 3.23 -1.04 -3.35
C SER A 140 2.64 -2.43 -3.42
N LEU A 141 3.36 -3.33 -4.11
CA LEU A 141 2.97 -4.73 -4.32
C LEU A 141 4.16 -5.65 -4.05
N PRO A 142 3.91 -6.87 -3.60
CA PRO A 142 4.95 -7.87 -3.40
C PRO A 142 5.54 -8.29 -4.75
N TYR A 143 6.87 -8.38 -4.79
CA TYR A 143 7.60 -8.83 -5.97
C TYR A 143 8.44 -10.05 -5.64
N ARG A 144 8.02 -11.21 -6.10
CA ARG A 144 8.74 -12.47 -5.90
C ARG A 144 10.00 -12.58 -6.76
N GLY A 145 10.95 -13.36 -6.30
CA GLY A 145 12.19 -13.70 -7.01
C GLY A 145 13.36 -13.89 -6.05
N LEU A 146 14.37 -14.63 -6.50
CA LEU A 146 15.63 -14.74 -5.76
C LEU A 146 16.30 -13.37 -5.70
N ARG A 147 16.75 -13.03 -4.53
CA ARG A 147 17.41 -11.78 -4.21
C ARG A 147 18.80 -12.06 -3.66
N ILE A 148 19.82 -11.49 -4.29
CA ILE A 148 21.19 -11.55 -3.79
C ILE A 148 21.62 -10.12 -3.49
N ARG A 149 22.09 -9.87 -2.29
CA ARG A 149 22.63 -8.59 -1.85
C ARG A 149 24.03 -8.78 -1.31
N TRP A 150 24.97 -8.01 -1.84
CA TRP A 150 26.33 -7.90 -1.36
C TRP A 150 26.49 -6.58 -0.63
N SER A 151 26.98 -6.60 0.61
CA SER A 151 27.21 -5.40 1.40
C SER A 151 28.62 -5.41 1.93
N PHE A 152 29.34 -4.31 1.75
CA PHE A 152 30.68 -4.10 2.24
C PHE A 152 30.69 -2.90 3.17
N TRP A 153 31.32 -3.06 4.32
CA TRP A 153 31.49 -2.03 5.33
C TRP A 153 32.97 -1.78 5.52
N TRP A 154 33.37 -0.53 5.41
CA TRP A 154 34.76 -0.11 5.71
C TRP A 154 34.68 1.20 6.46
N SER A 155 34.91 1.17 7.79
CA SER A 155 34.75 2.34 8.67
C SER A 155 33.35 2.98 8.43
N ASP A 156 33.30 4.26 8.03
CA ASP A 156 32.08 5.01 7.74
C ASP A 156 31.56 4.79 6.31
N TRP A 157 32.27 4.01 5.52
CA TRP A 157 31.89 3.68 4.15
C TRP A 157 31.02 2.43 4.10
N HIS A 158 29.84 2.58 3.50
CA HIS A 158 28.95 1.45 3.23
C HIS A 158 28.62 1.39 1.75
N PHE A 159 28.97 0.29 1.12
CA PHE A 159 28.60 -0.02 -0.27
C PHE A 159 27.70 -1.26 -0.28
N SER A 160 26.53 -1.14 -0.89
CA SER A 160 25.60 -2.26 -1.07
C SER A 160 25.19 -2.38 -2.52
N LEU A 161 25.38 -3.55 -3.11
CA LEU A 161 24.90 -3.91 -4.45
C LEU A 161 23.90 -5.05 -4.31
N GLY A 162 22.69 -4.85 -4.81
CA GLY A 162 21.64 -5.88 -4.83
C GLY A 162 21.22 -6.20 -6.25
N HIS A 163 21.05 -7.49 -6.56
CA HIS A 163 20.45 -7.94 -7.80
C HIS A 163 19.31 -8.92 -7.53
N LYS A 164 18.21 -8.79 -8.25
CA LYS A 164 17.06 -9.68 -8.15
C LYS A 164 16.97 -10.54 -9.40
N PHE A 165 17.05 -11.85 -9.21
CA PHE A 165 16.93 -12.83 -10.27
C PHE A 165 15.53 -13.45 -10.26
N MET A 166 14.92 -13.53 -11.43
CA MET A 166 13.67 -14.24 -11.64
C MET A 166 13.97 -15.69 -11.96
N LEU A 167 14.25 -16.50 -10.93
CA LEU A 167 14.43 -17.94 -11.13
C LEU A 167 13.07 -18.61 -11.37
N PRO A 168 13.02 -19.65 -12.23
CA PRO A 168 11.81 -20.41 -12.49
C PRO A 168 11.44 -21.38 -11.35
N TRP A 169 11.70 -20.99 -10.11
CA TRP A 169 11.38 -21.81 -8.95
C TRP A 169 9.86 -21.87 -8.76
N LYS A 170 9.36 -23.03 -8.36
CA LYS A 170 7.95 -23.23 -7.99
C LYS A 170 7.72 -22.66 -6.59
N ASP A 171 7.74 -21.34 -6.47
CA ASP A 171 7.29 -20.69 -5.23
C ASP A 171 5.78 -20.88 -5.11
N LYS A 172 5.33 -21.46 -4.03
CA LYS A 172 3.92 -21.46 -3.69
C LYS A 172 3.51 -20.01 -3.40
N PRO A 173 2.35 -19.56 -3.91
CA PRO A 173 1.80 -18.27 -3.51
C PRO A 173 1.68 -18.20 -1.99
N ILE A 174 1.86 -17.02 -1.41
CA ILE A 174 1.45 -16.78 -0.03
C ILE A 174 -0.06 -17.03 0.00
N PRO A 175 -0.58 -17.82 0.97
CA PRO A 175 -1.98 -18.24 0.95
C PRO A 175 -2.98 -17.08 0.87
N GLU A 176 -2.61 -15.92 1.40
CA GLU A 176 -3.42 -14.71 1.47
C GLU A 176 -3.39 -13.88 0.18
N HIS A 177 -2.48 -14.19 -0.78
CA HIS A 177 -2.35 -13.44 -2.02
C HIS A 177 -3.03 -14.15 -3.18
N HIS A 178 -3.92 -13.45 -3.88
CA HIS A 178 -4.48 -13.92 -5.14
C HIS A 178 -3.48 -13.86 -6.29
N TRP A 179 -2.56 -12.90 -6.24
CA TRP A 179 -1.51 -12.70 -7.25
C TRP A 179 -0.35 -11.88 -6.67
N GLU A 180 0.81 -11.96 -7.32
CA GLU A 180 2.00 -11.21 -6.94
C GLU A 180 2.79 -10.84 -8.20
N LEU A 181 3.63 -9.82 -8.08
CA LEU A 181 4.60 -9.52 -9.14
C LEU A 181 5.63 -10.64 -9.21
N GLY A 182 6.05 -10.98 -10.44
CA GLY A 182 7.04 -12.02 -10.67
C GLY A 182 6.80 -12.73 -11.99
N LYS A 183 6.82 -14.07 -11.96
CA LYS A 183 6.61 -14.89 -13.16
C LYS A 183 5.20 -14.70 -13.71
N GLY A 184 5.10 -14.20 -14.95
CA GLY A 184 3.81 -13.98 -15.64
C GLY A 184 3.11 -12.65 -15.32
N MET A 185 3.45 -12.00 -14.21
CA MET A 185 2.88 -10.71 -13.79
C MET A 185 3.99 -9.70 -13.47
N GLY A 186 4.68 -9.21 -14.51
CA GLY A 186 5.79 -8.26 -14.30
C GLY A 186 5.33 -6.84 -13.96
N ALA A 187 6.18 -6.08 -13.25
CA ALA A 187 5.92 -4.68 -12.91
C ALA A 187 5.58 -3.80 -14.13
N ARG A 188 6.13 -4.10 -15.31
CA ARG A 188 5.78 -3.38 -16.56
C ARG A 188 4.31 -3.57 -16.95
N LYS A 189 3.74 -4.78 -16.75
CA LYS A 189 2.32 -5.03 -17.03
C LYS A 189 1.44 -4.22 -16.09
N ILE A 190 1.73 -4.27 -14.79
CA ILE A 190 0.99 -3.49 -13.78
C ILE A 190 1.13 -1.99 -14.05
N THR A 191 2.34 -1.50 -14.38
CA THR A 191 2.54 -0.09 -14.73
C THR A 191 1.66 0.37 -15.89
N ARG A 192 1.43 -0.48 -16.92
CA ARG A 192 0.53 -0.13 -18.02
C ARG A 192 -0.92 -0.02 -17.58
N VAL A 193 -1.35 -0.86 -16.62
CA VAL A 193 -2.71 -0.76 -16.07
C VAL A 193 -2.83 0.50 -15.21
N LEU A 194 -1.88 0.77 -14.34
CA LEU A 194 -1.83 2.00 -13.53
C LEU A 194 -1.86 3.26 -14.41
N ALA A 195 -1.14 3.25 -15.53
CA ALA A 195 -1.06 4.38 -16.46
C ALA A 195 -2.38 4.68 -17.22
N ARG A 196 -3.42 3.85 -17.08
CA ARG A 196 -4.77 4.17 -17.58
C ARG A 196 -5.52 5.12 -16.67
N HIS A 197 -5.14 5.17 -15.40
CA HIS A 197 -5.80 5.94 -14.34
C HIS A 197 -4.93 7.06 -13.77
N PHE A 198 -3.60 6.94 -13.89
CA PHE A 198 -2.64 7.81 -13.22
C PHE A 198 -1.43 8.12 -14.10
N ASP A 199 -0.87 9.30 -13.91
CA ASP A 199 0.49 9.61 -14.35
C ASP A 199 1.50 8.92 -13.42
N VAL A 200 2.40 8.11 -13.98
CA VAL A 200 3.43 7.41 -13.21
C VAL A 200 4.63 8.32 -13.04
N LEU A 201 4.81 8.85 -11.83
CA LEU A 201 5.90 9.79 -11.52
C LEU A 201 7.21 9.07 -11.22
N GLU A 202 7.15 8.04 -10.38
CA GLU A 202 8.30 7.24 -9.95
C GLU A 202 7.86 5.81 -9.69
N ARG A 203 8.78 4.87 -9.91
CA ARG A 203 8.56 3.45 -9.58
C ARG A 203 9.87 2.73 -9.38
N GLY A 204 9.86 1.73 -8.53
CA GLY A 204 11.05 0.92 -8.29
C GLY A 204 10.92 0.00 -7.09
N PHE A 205 11.98 -0.76 -6.88
CA PHE A 205 12.12 -1.55 -5.68
C PHE A 205 12.47 -0.67 -4.48
N ILE A 206 11.95 -1.01 -3.31
CA ILE A 206 12.52 -0.52 -2.07
C ILE A 206 13.88 -1.18 -1.91
N LYS A 207 14.95 -0.38 -1.87
CA LYS A 207 16.34 -0.86 -1.95
C LYS A 207 16.68 -1.88 -0.86
N GLU A 208 16.27 -1.60 0.36
CA GLU A 208 16.52 -2.41 1.53
C GLU A 208 15.57 -3.60 1.64
N ASN A 209 14.34 -3.46 1.11
CA ASN A 209 13.36 -4.53 1.00
C ASN A 209 12.85 -4.68 -0.45
N PRO A 210 13.62 -5.28 -1.35
CA PRO A 210 13.22 -5.44 -2.75
C PRO A 210 12.13 -6.52 -2.98
N TYR A 211 11.54 -7.06 -1.92
CA TYR A 211 10.27 -7.75 -1.99
C TYR A 211 9.12 -6.76 -2.27
N HIS A 212 9.26 -5.49 -1.86
CA HIS A 212 8.29 -4.45 -2.16
C HIS A 212 8.70 -3.65 -3.39
N TYR A 213 7.82 -3.63 -4.38
CA TYR A 213 7.92 -2.74 -5.54
C TYR A 213 6.86 -1.64 -5.40
N MET A 214 7.27 -0.39 -5.52
CA MET A 214 6.43 0.78 -5.25
C MET A 214 6.25 1.65 -6.49
N TRP A 215 5.08 2.29 -6.58
CA TRP A 215 4.74 3.33 -7.53
C TRP A 215 4.32 4.61 -6.79
N CYS A 216 4.87 5.74 -7.21
CA CYS A 216 4.38 7.08 -6.89
C CYS A 216 3.62 7.59 -8.12
N LEU A 217 2.35 7.89 -7.91
CA LEU A 217 1.39 8.18 -8.97
C LEU A 217 0.72 9.52 -8.74
N LYS A 218 0.18 10.11 -9.80
CA LYS A 218 -0.60 11.34 -9.74
C LYS A 218 -1.88 11.17 -10.55
N VAL A 219 -3.00 11.64 -10.02
CA VAL A 219 -4.26 11.73 -10.78
C VAL A 219 -4.07 12.79 -11.88
N PRO A 220 -4.38 12.48 -13.15
CA PRO A 220 -4.28 13.45 -14.23
C PRO A 220 -5.18 14.67 -13.98
N ALA A 221 -4.71 15.85 -14.37
CA ALA A 221 -5.54 17.05 -14.29
C ALA A 221 -6.73 16.93 -15.26
N GLY A 222 -7.96 16.95 -14.73
CA GLY A 222 -9.19 16.85 -15.51
C GLY A 222 -9.78 15.44 -15.64
N ALA A 223 -9.35 14.49 -14.78
CA ALA A 223 -9.99 13.19 -14.66
C ALA A 223 -11.27 13.27 -13.83
#